data_e4517e7fa5a0d7019bc28f4bdac722e6
#
_entry.id   e4517e7fa5a0d7019bc28f4bdac722e6
#
_cell.length_a   1.000
_cell.length_b   1.000
_cell.length_c   1.000
_cell.angle_alpha   90.00
_cell.angle_beta   90.00
_cell.angle_gamma   90.00
#
_symmetry.space_group_name_H-M   'P 1'
#
loop_
_entity.id
_entity.type
_entity.pdbx_description
1 polymer ?
#
loop_
_entity_poly.entity_id
_entity_poly.type
_entity_poly.pdbx_seq_one_letter_code
_entity_poly.pdbx_strand_id
1 'polypeptide(L)'
;LGYLQRLREICDRHGVLLIFDEVITGFGRLGHGFAAQAFGVTPDLMTLAKGLTNGAVPMGGVLVSGAVYEAFMQGPEQAIELMHGYTYSAHPLACAAGLATLQVHEELAINTHVQQLAPLWQARALALREQPWVLDVRATGLLCAVELKPREGAPGARAGEVAQRCYEAGVLVRASGDNILLSPPLIISEEQVALVFHTLGAALEATR
;
A
#
# COMPACT_ATOMS: atom_id res chain seq x y z
N LEU A 1 -0.77 -18.13 -4.19
CA LEU A 1 0.24 -17.85 -5.22
C LEU A 1 -0.43 -17.91 -6.59
N GLY A 2 -0.12 -16.96 -7.49
CA GLY A 2 -0.67 -16.93 -8.84
C GLY A 2 -2.03 -16.24 -9.02
N TYR A 3 -2.57 -15.58 -7.97
CA TYR A 3 -3.88 -14.91 -8.05
C TYR A 3 -3.91 -13.80 -9.12
N LEU A 4 -2.90 -12.90 -9.12
CA LEU A 4 -2.84 -11.79 -10.07
C LEU A 4 -2.56 -12.28 -11.49
N GLN A 5 -1.71 -13.30 -11.66
CA GLN A 5 -1.48 -13.95 -12.96
C GLN A 5 -2.80 -14.53 -13.50
N ARG A 6 -3.55 -15.21 -12.62
CA ARG A 6 -4.85 -15.78 -13.02
C ARG A 6 -5.88 -14.72 -13.39
N LEU A 7 -5.89 -13.59 -12.68
CA LEU A 7 -6.74 -12.44 -13.06
C LEU A 7 -6.36 -11.91 -14.44
N ARG A 8 -5.06 -11.74 -14.74
CA ARG A 8 -4.59 -11.29 -16.05
C ARG A 8 -5.03 -12.24 -17.16
N GLU A 9 -4.87 -13.55 -16.98
CA GLU A 9 -5.33 -14.56 -17.92
C GLU A 9 -6.85 -14.50 -18.19
N ILE A 10 -7.64 -14.27 -17.14
CA ILE A 10 -9.10 -14.16 -17.27
C ILE A 10 -9.45 -12.87 -18.02
N CYS A 11 -8.84 -11.74 -17.67
CA CYS A 11 -9.07 -10.48 -18.35
C CYS A 11 -8.72 -10.56 -19.84
N ASP A 12 -7.58 -11.14 -20.17
CA ASP A 12 -7.16 -11.35 -21.59
C ASP A 12 -8.14 -12.22 -22.35
N ARG A 13 -8.57 -13.34 -21.74
CA ARG A 13 -9.51 -14.27 -22.37
C ARG A 13 -10.85 -13.63 -22.69
N HIS A 14 -11.32 -12.71 -21.85
CA HIS A 14 -12.64 -12.11 -21.97
C HIS A 14 -12.63 -10.68 -22.52
N GLY A 15 -11.47 -10.15 -22.92
CA GLY A 15 -11.34 -8.78 -23.42
C GLY A 15 -11.71 -7.72 -22.39
N VAL A 16 -11.39 -7.96 -21.10
CA VAL A 16 -11.66 -7.05 -19.98
C VAL A 16 -10.37 -6.36 -19.58
N LEU A 17 -10.40 -5.03 -19.40
CA LEU A 17 -9.26 -4.26 -18.91
C LEU A 17 -8.98 -4.57 -17.42
N LEU A 18 -7.72 -4.79 -17.09
CA LEU A 18 -7.26 -4.99 -15.73
C LEU A 18 -6.70 -3.69 -15.16
N ILE A 19 -7.25 -3.24 -14.06
CA ILE A 19 -6.81 -2.02 -13.36
C ILE A 19 -6.15 -2.41 -12.04
N PHE A 20 -4.92 -1.96 -11.80
CA PHE A 20 -4.27 -2.05 -10.50
C PHE A 20 -4.39 -0.72 -9.76
N ASP A 21 -4.96 -0.76 -8.56
CA ASP A 21 -4.92 0.35 -7.62
C ASP A 21 -3.62 0.29 -6.81
N GLU A 22 -2.61 1.02 -7.30
CA GLU A 22 -1.28 1.10 -6.67
C GLU A 22 -1.14 2.31 -5.73
N VAL A 23 -2.26 2.89 -5.32
CA VAL A 23 -2.27 4.05 -4.41
C VAL A 23 -1.57 3.78 -3.08
N ILE A 24 -1.58 2.52 -2.60
CA ILE A 24 -0.88 2.10 -1.37
C ILE A 24 0.39 1.32 -1.69
N THR A 25 0.35 0.47 -2.69
CA THR A 25 1.41 -0.50 -3.00
C THR A 25 2.54 0.09 -3.84
N GLY A 26 2.29 1.18 -4.55
CA GLY A 26 3.30 1.90 -5.33
C GLY A 26 4.36 2.59 -4.48
N PHE A 27 5.41 3.02 -5.15
CA PHE A 27 6.51 3.79 -4.58
C PHE A 27 7.24 3.09 -3.42
N GLY A 28 7.60 1.82 -3.61
CA GLY A 28 8.53 1.12 -2.73
C GLY A 28 7.91 0.25 -1.64
N ARG A 29 6.61 0.30 -1.42
CA ARG A 29 5.94 -0.38 -0.29
C ARG A 29 6.19 -1.89 -0.22
N LEU A 30 6.37 -2.54 -1.37
CA LEU A 30 6.68 -3.97 -1.49
C LEU A 30 8.15 -4.23 -1.87
N GLY A 31 9.04 -3.23 -1.76
CA GLY A 31 10.42 -3.32 -2.20
C GLY A 31 10.63 -3.20 -3.70
N HIS A 32 9.61 -2.79 -4.44
CA HIS A 32 9.61 -2.51 -5.86
C HIS A 32 8.93 -1.18 -6.11
N GLY A 33 9.15 -0.56 -7.26
CA GLY A 33 8.45 0.68 -7.61
C GLY A 33 6.94 0.50 -7.54
N PHE A 34 6.44 -0.65 -8.01
CA PHE A 34 5.02 -1.02 -8.02
C PHE A 34 4.82 -2.50 -7.69
N ALA A 35 3.63 -2.85 -7.14
CA ALA A 35 3.25 -4.24 -6.92
C ALA A 35 3.15 -5.02 -8.24
N ALA A 36 2.78 -4.37 -9.34
CA ALA A 36 2.83 -4.93 -10.69
C ALA A 36 4.20 -5.58 -10.99
N GLN A 37 5.29 -4.90 -10.64
CA GLN A 37 6.66 -5.42 -10.78
C GLN A 37 6.94 -6.55 -9.79
N ALA A 38 6.54 -6.40 -8.51
CA ALA A 38 6.76 -7.40 -7.49
C ALA A 38 6.10 -8.75 -7.82
N PHE A 39 4.96 -8.72 -8.49
CA PHE A 39 4.19 -9.91 -8.87
C PHE A 39 4.36 -10.33 -10.34
N GLY A 40 5.10 -9.57 -11.14
CA GLY A 40 5.34 -9.88 -12.55
C GLY A 40 4.05 -9.88 -13.40
N VAL A 41 3.13 -8.96 -13.12
CA VAL A 41 1.86 -8.80 -13.85
C VAL A 41 1.69 -7.37 -14.29
N THR A 42 1.50 -7.13 -15.59
CA THR A 42 1.26 -5.80 -16.13
C THR A 42 -0.25 -5.56 -16.29
N PRO A 43 -0.83 -4.57 -15.59
CA PRO A 43 -2.22 -4.18 -15.81
C PRO A 43 -2.36 -3.31 -17.06
N ASP A 44 -3.60 -3.09 -17.51
CA ASP A 44 -3.89 -2.15 -18.59
C ASP A 44 -3.90 -0.70 -18.10
N LEU A 45 -4.32 -0.48 -16.85
CA LEU A 45 -4.30 0.82 -16.17
C LEU A 45 -3.74 0.65 -14.75
N MET A 46 -3.14 1.72 -14.24
CA MET A 46 -2.61 1.76 -12.88
C MET A 46 -2.91 3.12 -12.24
N THR A 47 -3.57 3.13 -11.09
CA THR A 47 -3.84 4.37 -10.33
C THR A 47 -2.75 4.63 -9.31
N LEU A 48 -2.32 5.88 -9.18
CA LEU A 48 -1.20 6.32 -8.36
C LEU A 48 -1.61 7.48 -7.47
N ALA A 49 -1.13 7.51 -6.24
CA ALA A 49 -1.23 8.67 -5.33
C ALA A 49 -0.24 8.52 -4.16
N LYS A 50 -0.52 9.09 -3.02
CA LYS A 50 0.20 8.98 -1.72
C LYS A 50 1.73 9.05 -1.85
N GLY A 51 2.39 7.90 -2.05
CA GLY A 51 3.84 7.80 -2.24
C GLY A 51 4.37 8.61 -3.40
N LEU A 52 3.55 8.96 -4.40
CA LEU A 52 3.93 9.79 -5.54
C LEU A 52 4.55 11.14 -5.12
N THR A 53 4.07 11.76 -4.05
CA THR A 53 4.59 13.00 -3.48
C THR A 53 5.00 12.84 -2.01
N ASN A 54 5.04 11.61 -1.52
CA ASN A 54 5.26 11.30 -0.11
C ASN A 54 4.33 12.07 0.86
N GLY A 55 3.14 12.43 0.39
CA GLY A 55 2.14 13.18 1.16
C GLY A 55 2.43 14.68 1.34
N ALA A 56 3.52 15.20 0.76
CA ALA A 56 3.87 16.63 0.89
C ALA A 56 2.87 17.54 0.18
N VAL A 57 2.36 17.11 -0.97
CA VAL A 57 1.35 17.83 -1.76
C VAL A 57 0.34 16.82 -2.32
N PRO A 58 -0.98 17.08 -2.29
CA PRO A 58 -1.97 16.21 -2.92
C PRO A 58 -1.68 16.06 -4.42
N MET A 59 -1.51 14.82 -4.89
CA MET A 59 -1.33 14.49 -6.29
C MET A 59 -1.81 13.07 -6.54
N GLY A 60 -2.40 12.83 -7.67
CA GLY A 60 -2.73 11.51 -8.20
C GLY A 60 -2.41 11.43 -9.68
N GLY A 61 -2.33 10.22 -10.19
CA GLY A 61 -2.09 9.94 -11.59
C GLY A 61 -2.68 8.61 -12.01
N VAL A 62 -2.84 8.44 -13.30
CA VAL A 62 -3.20 7.18 -13.93
C VAL A 62 -2.21 6.90 -15.04
N LEU A 63 -1.57 5.74 -14.98
CA LEU A 63 -0.80 5.20 -16.10
C LEU A 63 -1.70 4.29 -16.92
N VAL A 64 -1.58 4.36 -18.23
CA VAL A 64 -2.33 3.53 -19.16
C VAL A 64 -1.42 2.78 -20.11
N SER A 65 -1.84 1.60 -20.56
CA SER A 65 -1.11 0.85 -21.59
C SER A 65 -1.17 1.57 -22.95
N GLY A 66 -0.21 1.26 -23.82
CA GLY A 66 -0.21 1.81 -25.19
C GLY A 66 -1.52 1.51 -25.93
N ALA A 67 -2.10 0.33 -25.77
CA ALA A 67 -3.36 -0.03 -26.43
C ALA A 67 -4.54 0.84 -25.98
N VAL A 68 -4.60 1.19 -24.68
CA VAL A 68 -5.62 2.13 -24.17
C VAL A 68 -5.36 3.54 -24.69
N TYR A 69 -4.11 4.01 -24.68
CA TYR A 69 -3.72 5.32 -25.21
C TYR A 69 -4.07 5.48 -26.68
N GLU A 70 -3.69 4.51 -27.52
CA GLU A 70 -3.94 4.55 -28.98
C GLU A 70 -5.43 4.62 -29.32
N ALA A 71 -6.31 4.08 -28.47
CA ALA A 71 -7.75 4.18 -28.69
C ALA A 71 -8.26 5.63 -28.61
N PHE A 72 -7.61 6.50 -27.85
CA PHE A 72 -7.94 7.92 -27.78
C PHE A 72 -7.30 8.76 -28.89
N MET A 73 -6.28 8.24 -29.55
CA MET A 73 -5.56 8.96 -30.61
C MET A 73 -6.19 8.78 -31.99
N GLN A 74 -7.36 8.12 -32.05
CA GLN A 74 -8.09 7.92 -33.29
C GLN A 74 -9.14 9.01 -33.48
N GLY A 75 -9.17 9.63 -34.67
CA GLY A 75 -10.16 10.65 -35.00
C GLY A 75 -9.54 11.83 -35.77
N PRO A 76 -10.32 12.90 -36.04
CA PRO A 76 -9.82 14.07 -36.69
C PRO A 76 -8.87 14.86 -35.76
N GLU A 77 -7.81 15.47 -36.32
CA GLU A 77 -6.77 16.21 -35.56
C GLU A 77 -7.33 17.26 -34.61
N GLN A 78 -8.52 17.78 -34.87
CA GLN A 78 -9.15 18.82 -34.03
C GLN A 78 -10.02 18.22 -32.90
N ALA A 79 -10.14 16.90 -32.83
CA ALA A 79 -10.90 16.26 -31.75
C ALA A 79 -10.12 16.30 -30.42
N ILE A 80 -10.87 16.44 -29.34
CA ILE A 80 -10.29 16.26 -28.00
C ILE A 80 -10.24 14.76 -27.72
N GLU A 81 -9.02 14.23 -27.57
CA GLU A 81 -8.77 12.79 -27.40
C GLU A 81 -9.41 12.26 -26.11
N LEU A 82 -9.34 13.03 -25.02
CA LEU A 82 -9.95 12.68 -23.73
C LEU A 82 -10.73 13.87 -23.17
N MET A 83 -12.05 13.72 -23.11
CA MET A 83 -12.97 14.75 -22.58
C MET A 83 -12.89 14.75 -21.04
N HIS A 84 -11.83 15.35 -20.51
CA HIS A 84 -11.61 15.54 -19.07
C HIS A 84 -11.12 16.96 -18.82
N GLY A 85 -11.60 17.60 -17.74
CA GLY A 85 -11.24 19.00 -17.45
C GLY A 85 -9.78 19.22 -17.09
N TYR A 86 -9.19 18.31 -16.30
CA TYR A 86 -7.77 18.35 -15.84
C TYR A 86 -7.30 19.71 -15.29
N THR A 87 -8.18 20.49 -14.68
CA THR A 87 -7.90 21.87 -14.27
C THR A 87 -6.64 22.02 -13.41
N TYR A 88 -6.38 21.07 -12.51
CA TYR A 88 -5.18 21.07 -11.66
C TYR A 88 -4.10 20.10 -12.10
N SER A 89 -4.25 19.45 -13.25
CA SER A 89 -3.20 18.57 -13.80
C SER A 89 -1.92 19.37 -14.07
N ALA A 90 -0.78 18.73 -13.85
CA ALA A 90 0.55 19.33 -13.95
C ALA A 90 0.76 20.56 -13.04
N HIS A 91 0.08 20.63 -11.88
CA HIS A 91 0.30 21.70 -10.91
C HIS A 91 1.80 21.78 -10.54
N PRO A 92 2.49 22.92 -10.74
CA PRO A 92 3.96 22.99 -10.64
C PRO A 92 4.50 22.53 -9.29
N LEU A 93 3.84 22.92 -8.19
CA LEU A 93 4.25 22.51 -6.84
C LEU A 93 4.11 20.99 -6.63
N ALA A 94 3.03 20.38 -7.13
CA ALA A 94 2.84 18.94 -7.04
C ALA A 94 3.85 18.16 -7.88
N CYS A 95 4.13 18.64 -9.10
CA CYS A 95 5.16 18.04 -9.96
C CYS A 95 6.57 18.16 -9.34
N ALA A 96 6.91 19.30 -8.74
CA ALA A 96 8.18 19.49 -8.04
C ALA A 96 8.30 18.53 -6.83
N ALA A 97 7.24 18.38 -6.03
CA ALA A 97 7.21 17.41 -4.92
C ALA A 97 7.35 15.95 -5.40
N GLY A 98 6.69 15.60 -6.51
CA GLY A 98 6.83 14.27 -7.13
C GLY A 98 8.25 13.99 -7.60
N LEU A 99 8.88 14.93 -8.32
CA LEU A 99 10.27 14.81 -8.76
C LEU A 99 11.24 14.66 -7.59
N ALA A 100 11.10 15.49 -6.55
CA ALA A 100 11.91 15.39 -5.34
C ALA A 100 11.72 14.05 -4.63
N THR A 101 10.49 13.52 -4.57
CA THR A 101 10.21 12.21 -4.00
C THR A 101 10.93 11.10 -4.76
N LEU A 102 10.89 11.12 -6.10
CA LEU A 102 11.59 10.11 -6.93
C LEU A 102 13.10 10.19 -6.72
N GLN A 103 13.67 11.39 -6.66
CA GLN A 103 15.09 11.59 -6.38
C GLN A 103 15.48 11.02 -5.01
N VAL A 104 14.74 11.33 -3.94
CA VAL A 104 15.00 10.79 -2.59
C VAL A 104 14.88 9.26 -2.56
N HIS A 105 13.92 8.68 -3.31
CA HIS A 105 13.81 7.23 -3.43
C HIS A 105 15.07 6.58 -4.02
N GLU A 106 15.69 7.19 -5.01
CA GLU A 106 16.94 6.72 -5.61
C GLU A 106 18.11 6.92 -4.65
N GLU A 107 18.28 8.13 -4.11
CA GLU A 107 19.39 8.48 -3.18
C GLU A 107 19.42 7.58 -1.94
N LEU A 108 18.26 7.26 -1.37
CA LEU A 108 18.15 6.40 -0.19
C LEU A 108 18.01 4.91 -0.53
N ALA A 109 18.04 4.53 -1.81
CA ALA A 109 17.85 3.16 -2.29
C ALA A 109 16.64 2.47 -1.61
N ILE A 110 15.50 3.16 -1.53
CA ILE A 110 14.32 2.77 -0.74
C ILE A 110 13.84 1.35 -1.07
N ASN A 111 13.81 0.98 -2.36
CA ASN A 111 13.39 -0.37 -2.76
C ASN A 111 14.29 -1.44 -2.15
N THR A 112 15.60 -1.25 -2.18
CA THR A 112 16.59 -2.17 -1.61
C THR A 112 16.44 -2.27 -0.09
N HIS A 113 16.29 -1.13 0.59
CA HIS A 113 16.06 -1.09 2.03
C HIS A 113 14.80 -1.89 2.42
N VAL A 114 13.69 -1.67 1.73
CA VAL A 114 12.44 -2.41 1.98
C VAL A 114 12.60 -3.90 1.69
N GLN A 115 13.28 -4.31 0.61
CA GLN A 115 13.55 -5.71 0.32
C GLN A 115 14.35 -6.40 1.42
N GLN A 116 15.34 -5.71 1.99
CA GLN A 116 16.15 -6.24 3.08
C GLN A 116 15.37 -6.36 4.39
N LEU A 117 14.48 -5.40 4.67
CA LEU A 117 13.72 -5.33 5.92
C LEU A 117 12.45 -6.20 5.91
N ALA A 118 11.84 -6.42 4.73
CA ALA A 118 10.58 -7.14 4.60
C ALA A 118 10.56 -8.54 5.21
N PRO A 119 11.62 -9.38 5.13
CA PRO A 119 11.65 -10.67 5.79
C PRO A 119 11.52 -10.57 7.32
N LEU A 120 12.22 -9.62 7.96
CA LEU A 120 12.12 -9.36 9.39
C LEU A 120 10.72 -8.89 9.76
N TRP A 121 10.18 -7.93 9.02
CA TRP A 121 8.81 -7.43 9.19
C TRP A 121 7.80 -8.56 9.13
N GLN A 122 7.88 -9.40 8.10
CA GLN A 122 6.97 -10.53 7.90
C GLN A 122 7.09 -11.57 9.02
N ALA A 123 8.31 -11.91 9.44
CA ALA A 123 8.54 -12.84 10.55
C ALA A 123 7.92 -12.33 11.86
N ARG A 124 8.13 -11.04 12.19
CA ARG A 124 7.55 -10.40 13.37
C ARG A 124 6.02 -10.34 13.31
N ALA A 125 5.47 -10.02 12.13
CA ALA A 125 4.02 -10.02 11.92
C ALA A 125 3.42 -11.41 12.14
N LEU A 126 3.97 -12.43 11.49
CA LEU A 126 3.45 -13.80 11.58
C LEU A 126 3.54 -14.38 13.00
N ALA A 127 4.53 -13.97 13.80
CA ALA A 127 4.62 -14.38 15.20
C ALA A 127 3.41 -13.93 16.04
N LEU A 128 2.69 -12.89 15.63
CA LEU A 128 1.47 -12.43 16.31
C LEU A 128 0.30 -13.43 16.18
N ARG A 129 0.39 -14.42 15.31
CA ARG A 129 -0.63 -15.49 15.21
C ARG A 129 -0.80 -16.30 16.49
N GLU A 130 0.24 -16.36 17.31
CA GLU A 130 0.23 -17.06 18.59
C GLU A 130 -0.47 -16.25 19.71
N GLN A 131 -0.78 -14.97 19.44
CA GLN A 131 -1.40 -14.10 20.42
C GLN A 131 -2.89 -14.42 20.62
N PRO A 132 -3.41 -14.28 21.86
CA PRO A 132 -4.84 -14.41 22.12
C PRO A 132 -5.62 -13.42 21.23
N TRP A 133 -6.76 -13.87 20.77
CA TRP A 133 -7.69 -13.05 19.98
C TRP A 133 -7.26 -12.74 18.54
N VAL A 134 -6.10 -13.17 18.09
CA VAL A 134 -5.69 -13.05 16.68
C VAL A 134 -6.32 -14.19 15.89
N LEU A 135 -7.08 -13.86 14.85
CA LEU A 135 -7.71 -14.80 13.92
C LEU A 135 -6.84 -15.07 12.70
N ASP A 136 -6.25 -14.00 12.14
CA ASP A 136 -5.36 -14.10 10.98
C ASP A 136 -4.35 -12.97 10.96
N VAL A 137 -3.22 -13.21 10.33
CA VAL A 137 -2.19 -12.21 10.05
C VAL A 137 -1.79 -12.29 8.59
N ARG A 138 -1.88 -11.17 7.90
CA ARG A 138 -1.48 -11.00 6.50
C ARG A 138 -0.37 -9.97 6.41
N ALA A 139 0.75 -10.32 5.80
CA ALA A 139 1.89 -9.41 5.63
C ALA A 139 2.52 -9.54 4.24
N THR A 140 2.90 -8.42 3.64
CA THR A 140 3.66 -8.37 2.39
C THR A 140 4.43 -7.06 2.30
N GLY A 141 5.71 -7.09 1.90
CA GLY A 141 6.58 -5.93 1.99
C GLY A 141 6.54 -5.34 3.39
N LEU A 142 6.33 -4.02 3.50
CA LEU A 142 6.10 -3.32 4.77
C LEU A 142 4.60 -3.01 5.01
N LEU A 143 3.73 -3.93 4.62
CA LEU A 143 2.31 -3.93 4.97
C LEU A 143 2.02 -5.08 5.91
N CYS A 144 1.13 -4.86 6.87
CA CYS A 144 0.60 -5.91 7.73
C CYS A 144 -0.85 -5.60 8.12
N ALA A 145 -1.66 -6.65 8.18
CA ALA A 145 -2.98 -6.62 8.77
C ALA A 145 -3.10 -7.76 9.78
N VAL A 146 -3.53 -7.43 10.99
CA VAL A 146 -3.82 -8.38 12.07
C VAL A 146 -5.32 -8.37 12.30
N GLU A 147 -6.00 -9.47 12.01
CA GLU A 147 -7.42 -9.63 12.21
C GLU A 147 -7.69 -10.18 13.60
N LEU A 148 -8.56 -9.52 14.34
CA LEU A 148 -8.87 -9.86 15.74
C LEU A 148 -10.27 -10.48 15.86
N LYS A 149 -10.42 -11.37 16.79
CA LYS A 149 -11.73 -11.88 17.16
C LYS A 149 -12.59 -10.73 17.71
N PRO A 150 -13.74 -10.44 17.12
CA PRO A 150 -14.61 -9.37 17.62
C PRO A 150 -15.10 -9.67 19.05
N ARG A 151 -15.43 -8.63 19.81
CA ARG A 151 -16.22 -8.79 21.03
C ARG A 151 -17.67 -8.98 20.68
N GLU A 152 -18.34 -9.85 21.41
CA GLU A 152 -19.76 -10.11 21.21
C GLU A 152 -20.56 -8.81 21.38
N GLY A 153 -21.41 -8.52 20.40
CA GLY A 153 -22.23 -7.29 20.38
C GLY A 153 -21.46 -5.99 20.15
N ALA A 154 -20.12 -6.02 20.00
CA ALA A 154 -19.31 -4.81 19.84
C ALA A 154 -18.17 -5.00 18.81
N PRO A 155 -18.48 -5.18 17.52
CA PRO A 155 -17.45 -5.30 16.48
C PRO A 155 -16.57 -4.05 16.43
N GLY A 156 -15.27 -4.22 16.20
CA GLY A 156 -14.27 -3.16 16.19
C GLY A 156 -13.79 -2.69 17.57
N ALA A 157 -14.50 -3.00 18.65
CA ALA A 157 -14.14 -2.51 19.99
C ALA A 157 -12.78 -3.05 20.46
N ARG A 158 -12.44 -4.31 20.15
CA ARG A 158 -11.15 -4.90 20.51
C ARG A 158 -10.01 -4.22 19.76
N ALA A 159 -10.15 -4.03 18.45
CA ALA A 159 -9.14 -3.34 17.64
C ALA A 159 -8.97 -1.89 18.09
N GLY A 160 -10.07 -1.20 18.45
CA GLY A 160 -10.03 0.15 19.02
C GLY A 160 -9.23 0.21 20.32
N GLU A 161 -9.45 -0.74 21.25
CA GLU A 161 -8.69 -0.80 22.50
C GLU A 161 -7.21 -1.10 22.26
N VAL A 162 -6.89 -2.05 21.39
CA VAL A 162 -5.48 -2.35 21.03
C VAL A 162 -4.81 -1.11 20.45
N ALA A 163 -5.48 -0.39 19.53
CA ALA A 163 -4.93 0.83 18.94
C ALA A 163 -4.70 1.93 19.99
N GLN A 164 -5.61 2.12 20.96
CA GLN A 164 -5.46 3.06 22.05
C GLN A 164 -4.26 2.72 22.92
N ARG A 165 -4.11 1.45 23.32
CA ARG A 165 -2.96 0.98 24.12
C ARG A 165 -1.62 1.17 23.39
N CYS A 166 -1.58 0.89 22.09
CA CYS A 166 -0.41 1.16 21.26
C CYS A 166 -0.07 2.66 21.25
N TYR A 167 -1.08 3.52 21.07
CA TYR A 167 -0.90 4.96 21.06
C TYR A 167 -0.35 5.49 22.39
N GLU A 168 -0.89 5.03 23.51
CA GLU A 168 -0.41 5.39 24.86
C GLU A 168 1.03 4.93 25.12
N ALA A 169 1.45 3.84 24.46
CA ALA A 169 2.82 3.34 24.49
C ALA A 169 3.73 3.97 23.39
N GLY A 170 3.26 5.00 22.67
CA GLY A 170 4.04 5.74 21.68
C GLY A 170 4.08 5.14 20.28
N VAL A 171 3.22 4.16 19.98
CA VAL A 171 3.13 3.53 18.65
C VAL A 171 1.75 3.77 18.04
N LEU A 172 1.71 4.56 16.96
CA LEU A 172 0.49 4.79 16.21
C LEU A 172 0.19 3.63 15.25
N VAL A 173 -0.94 2.95 15.45
CA VAL A 173 -1.48 1.93 14.55
C VAL A 173 -2.89 2.34 14.09
N ARG A 174 -3.37 1.76 13.00
CA ARG A 174 -4.72 2.03 12.51
C ARG A 174 -5.66 0.86 12.82
N ALA A 175 -6.73 1.12 13.58
CA ALA A 175 -7.86 0.21 13.68
C ALA A 175 -8.84 0.43 12.51
N SER A 176 -9.35 -0.66 11.92
CA SER A 176 -10.37 -0.64 10.88
C SER A 176 -11.26 -1.88 11.02
N GLY A 177 -12.49 -1.70 11.51
CA GLY A 177 -13.31 -2.81 11.98
C GLY A 177 -12.54 -3.62 13.03
N ASP A 178 -12.47 -4.93 12.87
CA ASP A 178 -11.72 -5.82 13.76
C ASP A 178 -10.25 -6.02 13.34
N ASN A 179 -9.70 -5.17 12.48
CA ASN A 179 -8.32 -5.28 12.02
C ASN A 179 -7.43 -4.17 12.57
N ILE A 180 -6.19 -4.52 12.91
CA ILE A 180 -5.08 -3.59 13.09
C ILE A 180 -4.26 -3.56 11.81
N LEU A 181 -4.07 -2.38 11.25
CA LEU A 181 -3.33 -2.17 10.01
C LEU A 181 -2.02 -1.43 10.31
N LEU A 182 -0.92 -1.95 9.76
CA LEU A 182 0.42 -1.38 9.87
C LEU A 182 0.97 -1.05 8.48
N SER A 183 1.46 0.17 8.34
CA SER A 183 2.09 0.69 7.13
C SER A 183 3.09 1.78 7.52
N PRO A 184 4.29 1.40 8.02
CA PRO A 184 5.25 2.36 8.54
C PRO A 184 5.88 3.23 7.44
N PRO A 185 6.59 4.32 7.80
CA PRO A 185 7.51 4.99 6.88
C PRO A 185 8.49 3.99 6.26
N LEU A 186 8.83 4.17 4.98
CA LEU A 186 9.70 3.23 4.25
C LEU A 186 11.15 3.22 4.76
N ILE A 187 11.54 4.24 5.52
CA ILE A 187 12.87 4.39 6.16
C ILE A 187 12.91 3.82 7.59
N ILE A 188 11.90 3.06 8.01
CA ILE A 188 11.85 2.45 9.35
C ILE A 188 13.09 1.57 9.60
N SER A 189 13.68 1.65 10.80
CA SER A 189 14.83 0.81 11.17
C SER A 189 14.39 -0.53 11.77
N GLU A 190 15.33 -1.48 11.89
CA GLU A 190 15.08 -2.76 12.56
C GLU A 190 14.65 -2.59 14.03
N GLU A 191 15.27 -1.63 14.76
CA GLU A 191 14.91 -1.33 16.13
C GLU A 191 13.49 -0.78 16.24
N GLN A 192 13.11 0.08 15.29
CA GLN A 192 11.74 0.60 15.23
C GLN A 192 10.73 -0.50 14.86
N VAL A 193 11.10 -1.43 13.98
CA VAL A 193 10.29 -2.62 13.70
C VAL A 193 10.09 -3.45 14.98
N ALA A 194 11.17 -3.69 15.74
CA ALA A 194 11.09 -4.42 17.00
C ALA A 194 10.17 -3.72 18.01
N LEU A 195 10.29 -2.39 18.14
CA LEU A 195 9.42 -1.58 19.00
C LEU A 195 7.95 -1.72 18.62
N VAL A 196 7.61 -1.57 17.34
CA VAL A 196 6.23 -1.68 16.84
C VAL A 196 5.60 -3.02 17.19
N PHE A 197 6.28 -4.13 16.90
CA PHE A 197 5.73 -5.47 17.14
C PHE A 197 5.75 -5.87 18.61
N HIS A 198 6.72 -5.42 19.40
CA HIS A 198 6.72 -5.60 20.86
C HIS A 198 5.53 -4.88 21.52
N THR A 199 5.31 -3.62 21.15
CA THR A 199 4.21 -2.80 21.69
C THR A 199 2.86 -3.38 21.29
N LEU A 200 2.70 -3.79 20.02
CA LEU A 200 1.47 -4.41 19.55
C LEU A 200 1.21 -5.74 20.26
N GLY A 201 2.23 -6.58 20.44
CA GLY A 201 2.12 -7.83 21.19
C GLY A 201 1.64 -7.61 22.63
N ALA A 202 2.26 -6.69 23.35
CA ALA A 202 1.86 -6.32 24.71
C ALA A 202 0.42 -5.77 24.79
N ALA A 203 0.02 -4.95 23.82
CA ALA A 203 -1.35 -4.44 23.73
C ALA A 203 -2.38 -5.57 23.47
N LEU A 204 -2.04 -6.54 22.62
CA LEU A 204 -2.89 -7.73 22.36
C LEU A 204 -3.05 -8.60 23.62
N GLU A 205 -1.97 -8.88 24.35
CA GLU A 205 -2.00 -9.64 25.60
C GLU A 205 -2.84 -8.96 26.69
N ALA A 206 -2.76 -7.63 26.79
CA ALA A 206 -3.50 -6.84 27.77
C ALA A 206 -4.98 -6.64 27.42
N THR A 207 -5.41 -6.99 26.20
CA THR A 207 -6.79 -6.82 25.73
C THR A 207 -7.60 -8.08 26.02
N ARG A 208 -8.67 -7.96 26.78
CA ARG A 208 -9.57 -9.06 27.18
C ARG A 208 -10.93 -9.01 26.49
#